data_292a5646ee0992622c2b9affbd6011f8
#
_entry.id   292a5646ee0992622c2b9affbd6011f8
#
_cell.length_a   1.000
_cell.length_b   1.000
_cell.length_c   1.000
_cell.angle_alpha   90.00
_cell.angle_beta   90.00
_cell.angle_gamma   90.00
#
_symmetry.space_group_name_H-M   'P 1'
#
loop_
_entity.id
_entity.type
_entity.pdbx_description
1 polymer ?
#
loop_
_entity_poly.entity_id
_entity_poly.type
_entity_poly.pdbx_seq_one_letter_code
_entity_poly.pdbx_strand_id
1 'polypeptide(L)'
;MNRATSALSARVLDRIDRVAAAEWDACLLDGSGRVENPFVSHAFLDALEQSGSVGRRAGWLPQHLVIEHADGTLAAAAPLYVKSHSQGEYVFDHGWADAYDRAGGRYYPKLQVAAPFSPVPGPRLLVRPGPCAGEARAALIAALISAVENSGMSSLHVTFAPRDQAELLESAGFLLRTGLQYHWANAGYESFEQFLAALNSRKRKAIRKERAAAAAYGLELRAWEGAELTSAQWDAFFAFYMDTGGRKWGRPYLNREFFARIGESLRDRIVLMLARGGDGYVAGALNLKDGHALYGRNWGCLEDYKFLHFELCYYQAIDYAITHGLARVEAGAQGEHKIQRG
;
A
#
# COMPACT_ATOMS: atom_id res chain seq x y z
N MET A 1 -19.03 -10.28 -38.97
CA MET A 1 -17.73 -9.70 -38.60
C MET A 1 -17.03 -10.67 -37.67
N ASN A 2 -16.06 -11.44 -38.19
CA ASN A 2 -15.25 -12.36 -37.38
C ASN A 2 -14.46 -11.59 -36.35
N ARG A 3 -14.81 -11.72 -35.06
CA ARG A 3 -13.89 -11.37 -33.97
C ARG A 3 -12.73 -12.35 -34.05
N ALA A 4 -11.61 -11.95 -34.62
CA ALA A 4 -10.36 -12.61 -34.38
C ALA A 4 -10.13 -12.51 -32.88
N THR A 5 -10.36 -13.58 -32.12
CA THR A 5 -9.94 -13.72 -30.74
C THR A 5 -8.41 -13.55 -30.77
N SER A 6 -7.92 -12.38 -30.38
CA SER A 6 -6.49 -12.17 -30.21
C SER A 6 -6.00 -13.19 -29.19
N ALA A 7 -5.13 -14.09 -29.60
CA ALA A 7 -4.60 -15.12 -28.69
C ALA A 7 -3.90 -14.42 -27.52
N LEU A 8 -4.41 -14.68 -26.28
CA LEU A 8 -3.79 -14.22 -25.07
C LEU A 8 -2.73 -15.23 -24.63
N SER A 9 -1.57 -14.77 -24.20
CA SER A 9 -0.50 -15.60 -23.63
C SER A 9 -0.12 -15.12 -22.25
N ALA A 10 0.25 -16.06 -21.36
CA ALA A 10 0.74 -15.76 -20.03
C ALA A 10 2.26 -15.80 -20.00
N ARG A 11 2.89 -14.82 -19.34
CA ARG A 11 4.33 -14.75 -19.13
C ARG A 11 4.64 -14.33 -17.70
N VAL A 12 5.70 -14.90 -17.12
CA VAL A 12 6.22 -14.53 -15.80
C VAL A 12 7.42 -13.61 -15.98
N LEU A 13 7.44 -12.51 -15.21
CA LEU A 13 8.52 -11.55 -15.15
C LEU A 13 9.25 -11.70 -13.81
N ASP A 14 10.56 -11.91 -13.87
CA ASP A 14 11.43 -11.97 -12.68
C ASP A 14 11.79 -10.58 -12.13
N ARG A 15 11.42 -9.51 -12.86
CA ARG A 15 11.59 -8.11 -12.49
C ARG A 15 10.55 -7.26 -13.21
N ILE A 16 10.12 -6.19 -12.55
CA ILE A 16 9.13 -5.27 -13.11
C ILE A 16 9.69 -4.46 -14.30
N ASP A 17 10.99 -4.18 -14.34
CA ASP A 17 11.66 -3.46 -15.44
C ASP A 17 11.70 -4.23 -16.77
N ARG A 18 11.22 -5.50 -16.78
CA ARG A 18 11.03 -6.30 -18.01
C ARG A 18 9.81 -5.89 -18.82
N VAL A 19 9.02 -4.97 -18.32
CA VAL A 19 7.87 -4.39 -19.00
C VAL A 19 7.94 -2.87 -18.92
N ALA A 20 7.48 -2.18 -19.97
CA ALA A 20 7.43 -0.73 -19.96
C ALA A 20 6.41 -0.22 -18.91
N ALA A 21 6.77 0.83 -18.18
CA ALA A 21 5.92 1.41 -17.14
C ALA A 21 4.52 1.78 -17.67
N ALA A 22 4.46 2.36 -18.87
CA ALA A 22 3.19 2.73 -19.50
C ALA A 22 2.29 1.52 -19.79
N GLU A 23 2.86 0.36 -20.14
CA GLU A 23 2.11 -0.86 -20.38
C GLU A 23 1.53 -1.44 -19.09
N TRP A 24 2.34 -1.51 -18.02
CA TRP A 24 1.89 -1.96 -16.72
C TRP A 24 0.82 -1.03 -16.14
N ASP A 25 1.10 0.27 -16.11
CA ASP A 25 0.20 1.27 -15.53
C ASP A 25 -1.09 1.44 -16.34
N ALA A 26 -1.10 1.10 -17.63
CA ALA A 26 -2.33 1.04 -18.43
C ALA A 26 -3.33 -0.02 -17.92
N CYS A 27 -2.87 -1.04 -17.16
CA CYS A 27 -3.74 -2.01 -16.48
C CYS A 27 -4.28 -1.49 -15.13
N LEU A 28 -3.85 -0.31 -14.68
CA LEU A 28 -4.26 0.35 -13.43
C LEU A 28 -5.14 1.57 -13.64
N LEU A 29 -5.47 1.89 -14.89
CA LEU A 29 -6.26 3.08 -15.18
C LEU A 29 -7.70 2.93 -14.68
N ASP A 30 -8.17 3.95 -13.96
CA ASP A 30 -9.58 4.11 -13.62
C ASP A 30 -10.41 4.58 -14.83
N GLY A 31 -11.71 4.71 -14.63
CA GLY A 31 -12.62 5.24 -15.66
C GLY A 31 -12.31 6.68 -16.12
N SER A 32 -11.47 7.42 -15.40
CA SER A 32 -11.00 8.77 -15.75
C SER A 32 -9.64 8.78 -16.46
N GLY A 33 -9.01 7.60 -16.64
CA GLY A 33 -7.68 7.44 -17.23
C GLY A 33 -6.54 7.78 -16.28
N ARG A 34 -6.78 7.77 -14.96
CA ARG A 34 -5.74 7.96 -13.94
C ARG A 34 -5.31 6.63 -13.35
N VAL A 35 -4.04 6.52 -12.99
CA VAL A 35 -3.51 5.36 -12.26
C VAL A 35 -4.12 5.37 -10.85
N GLU A 36 -4.94 4.38 -10.55
CA GLU A 36 -5.41 4.10 -9.20
C GLU A 36 -4.29 3.48 -8.36
N ASN A 37 -4.35 3.67 -7.06
CA ASN A 37 -3.53 2.98 -6.07
C ASN A 37 -2.02 2.97 -6.38
N PRO A 38 -1.24 3.91 -5.84
CA PRO A 38 0.18 4.04 -6.13
C PRO A 38 1.01 2.80 -5.76
N PHE A 39 0.53 1.93 -4.85
CA PHE A 39 1.30 0.80 -4.28
C PHE A 39 1.47 -0.40 -5.22
N VAL A 40 0.75 -0.45 -6.32
CA VAL A 40 0.88 -1.47 -7.36
C VAL A 40 1.24 -0.86 -8.71
N SER A 41 1.56 0.45 -8.76
CA SER A 41 2.10 1.11 -9.94
C SER A 41 3.50 0.58 -10.27
N HIS A 42 3.88 0.65 -11.53
CA HIS A 42 5.22 0.26 -11.97
C HIS A 42 6.30 0.99 -11.16
N ALA A 43 6.17 2.29 -10.97
CA ALA A 43 7.14 3.11 -10.26
C ALA A 43 7.37 2.67 -8.79
N PHE A 44 6.30 2.27 -8.09
CA PHE A 44 6.42 1.78 -6.72
C PHE A 44 7.10 0.42 -6.64
N LEU A 45 6.69 -0.51 -7.52
CA LEU A 45 7.26 -1.85 -7.56
C LEU A 45 8.73 -1.81 -8.00
N ASP A 46 9.07 -0.97 -9.00
CA ASP A 46 10.44 -0.78 -9.44
C ASP A 46 11.32 -0.18 -8.32
N ALA A 47 10.81 0.81 -7.58
CA ALA A 47 11.53 1.36 -6.42
C ALA A 47 11.84 0.29 -5.37
N LEU A 48 10.92 -0.65 -5.10
CA LEU A 48 11.15 -1.77 -4.19
C LEU A 48 12.21 -2.74 -4.69
N GLU A 49 12.19 -3.06 -5.99
CA GLU A 49 13.12 -4.00 -6.61
C GLU A 49 14.52 -3.41 -6.74
N GLN A 50 14.63 -2.20 -7.31
CA GLN A 50 15.91 -1.53 -7.54
C GLN A 50 16.63 -1.18 -6.24
N SER A 51 15.89 -0.85 -5.18
CA SER A 51 16.49 -0.62 -3.86
C SER A 51 16.90 -1.91 -3.14
N GLY A 52 16.52 -3.09 -3.67
CA GLY A 52 16.72 -4.37 -2.99
C GLY A 52 15.86 -4.55 -1.72
N SER A 53 14.82 -3.72 -1.52
CA SER A 53 13.84 -3.90 -0.44
C SER A 53 13.00 -5.16 -0.66
N VAL A 54 12.76 -5.56 -1.89
CA VAL A 54 12.25 -6.88 -2.28
C VAL A 54 13.33 -7.67 -3.02
N GLY A 55 13.18 -8.99 -3.09
CA GLY A 55 14.12 -9.91 -3.71
C GLY A 55 14.33 -11.17 -2.87
N ARG A 56 15.20 -12.06 -3.32
CA ARG A 56 15.47 -13.34 -2.65
C ARG A 56 15.86 -13.15 -1.17
N ARG A 57 16.73 -12.17 -0.86
CA ARG A 57 17.22 -11.93 0.51
C ARG A 57 16.12 -11.40 1.44
N ALA A 58 15.17 -10.65 0.89
CA ALA A 58 14.03 -10.12 1.63
C ALA A 58 12.87 -11.12 1.76
N GLY A 59 13.00 -12.32 1.15
CA GLY A 59 11.94 -13.32 1.12
C GLY A 59 10.71 -12.93 0.28
N TRP A 60 10.89 -11.97 -0.64
CA TRP A 60 9.92 -11.48 -1.60
C TRP A 60 10.52 -11.56 -3.00
N LEU A 61 10.58 -12.75 -3.60
CA LEU A 61 11.16 -12.93 -4.93
C LEU A 61 10.12 -12.60 -6.00
N PRO A 62 10.33 -11.54 -6.84
CA PRO A 62 9.39 -11.18 -7.88
C PRO A 62 9.18 -12.29 -8.90
N GLN A 63 7.93 -12.50 -9.29
CA GLN A 63 7.46 -13.42 -10.33
C GLN A 63 6.19 -12.85 -10.94
N HIS A 64 6.21 -11.55 -11.33
CA HIS A 64 5.00 -10.89 -11.81
C HIS A 64 4.39 -11.64 -12.99
N LEU A 65 3.10 -11.89 -12.90
CA LEU A 65 2.38 -12.58 -13.96
C LEU A 65 1.71 -11.55 -14.87
N VAL A 66 1.93 -11.67 -16.17
CA VAL A 66 1.32 -10.82 -17.18
C VAL A 66 0.57 -11.64 -18.21
N ILE A 67 -0.50 -11.07 -18.73
CA ILE A 67 -1.26 -11.57 -19.87
C ILE A 67 -1.05 -10.59 -21.02
N GLU A 68 -0.59 -11.08 -22.15
CA GLU A 68 -0.20 -10.29 -23.32
C GLU A 68 -1.02 -10.70 -24.55
N HIS A 69 -1.33 -9.71 -25.38
CA HIS A 69 -1.79 -9.92 -26.75
C HIS A 69 -0.63 -10.36 -27.66
N ALA A 70 -0.95 -10.88 -28.83
CA ALA A 70 0.04 -11.32 -29.81
C ALA A 70 1.01 -10.22 -30.29
N ASP A 71 0.61 -8.95 -30.16
CA ASP A 71 1.45 -7.77 -30.48
C ASP A 71 2.33 -7.31 -29.31
N GLY A 72 2.28 -8.00 -28.17
CA GLY A 72 3.07 -7.70 -26.98
C GLY A 72 2.45 -6.65 -26.05
N THR A 73 1.27 -6.11 -26.34
CA THR A 73 0.58 -5.20 -25.44
C THR A 73 0.01 -5.97 -24.24
N LEU A 74 0.12 -5.38 -23.03
CA LEU A 74 -0.45 -6.00 -21.83
C LEU A 74 -1.97 -5.90 -21.82
N ALA A 75 -2.63 -7.04 -21.65
CA ALA A 75 -4.06 -7.14 -21.38
C ALA A 75 -4.37 -7.16 -19.88
N ALA A 76 -3.53 -7.83 -19.07
CA ALA A 76 -3.67 -7.89 -17.62
C ALA A 76 -2.32 -8.20 -16.94
N ALA A 77 -2.23 -7.91 -15.64
CA ALA A 77 -1.07 -8.20 -14.83
C ALA A 77 -1.42 -8.47 -13.35
N ALA A 78 -0.53 -9.14 -12.64
CA ALA A 78 -0.60 -9.31 -11.18
C ALA A 78 0.80 -9.17 -10.56
N PRO A 79 0.98 -8.36 -9.51
CA PRO A 79 2.22 -8.26 -8.76
C PRO A 79 2.42 -9.51 -7.89
N LEU A 80 2.99 -10.55 -8.48
CA LEU A 80 3.17 -11.87 -7.90
C LEU A 80 4.58 -12.04 -7.34
N TYR A 81 4.69 -12.70 -6.19
CA TYR A 81 5.96 -12.99 -5.51
C TYR A 81 6.00 -14.43 -5.00
N VAL A 82 7.19 -15.02 -5.02
CA VAL A 82 7.48 -16.21 -4.20
C VAL A 82 7.90 -15.75 -2.81
N LYS A 83 7.21 -16.23 -1.79
CA LYS A 83 7.41 -15.87 -0.39
C LYS A 83 8.06 -17.01 0.38
N SER A 84 9.18 -16.72 1.05
CA SER A 84 9.84 -17.66 1.98
C SER A 84 9.40 -17.51 3.44
N HIS A 85 8.61 -16.50 3.76
CA HIS A 85 8.03 -16.19 5.08
C HIS A 85 6.90 -15.15 4.93
N SER A 86 6.07 -14.93 5.95
CA SER A 86 4.95 -13.98 5.90
C SER A 86 5.28 -12.56 6.41
N GLN A 87 6.55 -12.24 6.64
CA GLN A 87 6.93 -10.89 7.06
C GLN A 87 6.62 -9.87 5.96
N GLY A 88 6.08 -8.72 6.37
CA GLY A 88 5.74 -7.61 5.49
C GLY A 88 4.43 -7.78 4.71
N GLU A 89 3.67 -8.85 4.92
CA GLU A 89 2.37 -9.09 4.29
C GLU A 89 1.20 -8.39 5.01
N TYR A 90 1.38 -8.10 6.30
CA TYR A 90 0.31 -7.57 7.19
C TYR A 90 -0.93 -8.48 7.30
N VAL A 91 -0.79 -9.74 6.89
CA VAL A 91 -1.77 -10.81 7.11
C VAL A 91 -1.12 -11.79 8.09
N PHE A 92 -1.61 -11.82 9.32
CA PHE A 92 -1.00 -12.62 10.40
C PHE A 92 -1.44 -14.08 10.28
N ASP A 93 -0.71 -14.85 9.50
CA ASP A 93 -0.98 -16.26 9.19
C ASP A 93 -0.03 -17.26 9.88
N HIS A 94 0.74 -16.81 10.88
CA HIS A 94 1.69 -17.66 11.61
C HIS A 94 1.04 -18.91 12.20
N GLY A 95 -0.17 -18.79 12.77
CA GLY A 95 -0.90 -19.94 13.30
C GLY A 95 -1.30 -20.96 12.24
N TRP A 96 -1.51 -20.52 11.00
CA TRP A 96 -1.77 -21.41 9.86
C TRP A 96 -0.49 -22.13 9.43
N ALA A 97 0.63 -21.40 9.34
CA ALA A 97 1.92 -21.97 9.02
C ALA A 97 2.29 -23.05 10.04
N ASP A 98 2.19 -22.75 11.34
CA ASP A 98 2.46 -23.70 12.43
C ASP A 98 1.53 -24.94 12.38
N ALA A 99 0.26 -24.74 12.07
CA ALA A 99 -0.69 -25.84 11.95
C ALA A 99 -0.39 -26.75 10.75
N TYR A 100 -0.01 -26.15 9.62
CA TYR A 100 0.35 -26.86 8.40
C TYR A 100 1.62 -27.69 8.59
N ASP A 101 2.63 -27.11 9.23
CA ASP A 101 3.91 -27.80 9.55
C ASP A 101 3.67 -28.96 10.54
N ARG A 102 2.84 -28.78 11.57
CA ARG A 102 2.45 -29.88 12.49
C ARG A 102 1.69 -31.02 11.79
N ALA A 103 0.97 -30.70 10.70
CA ALA A 103 0.30 -31.72 9.87
C ALA A 103 1.26 -32.42 8.88
N GLY A 104 2.57 -32.11 8.91
CA GLY A 104 3.58 -32.71 8.04
C GLY A 104 3.73 -32.02 6.68
N GLY A 105 3.07 -30.88 6.46
CA GLY A 105 3.22 -30.06 5.27
C GLY A 105 4.37 -29.07 5.38
N ARG A 106 4.64 -28.35 4.28
CA ARG A 106 5.55 -27.20 4.25
C ARG A 106 4.79 -25.99 3.79
N TYR A 107 4.55 -25.03 4.71
CA TYR A 107 3.79 -23.82 4.39
C TYR A 107 4.54 -22.86 3.45
N TYR A 108 5.86 -22.81 3.55
CA TYR A 108 6.71 -22.03 2.67
C TYR A 108 7.58 -22.93 1.78
N PRO A 109 7.92 -22.47 0.55
CA PRO A 109 7.53 -21.23 -0.08
C PRO A 109 6.08 -21.25 -0.57
N LYS A 110 5.46 -20.07 -0.63
CA LYS A 110 4.12 -19.85 -1.18
C LYS A 110 4.12 -18.75 -2.24
N LEU A 111 3.11 -18.70 -3.08
CA LEU A 111 2.87 -17.59 -3.99
C LEU A 111 2.03 -16.49 -3.31
N GLN A 112 2.32 -15.23 -3.64
CA GLN A 112 1.66 -14.08 -3.03
C GLN A 112 1.43 -12.96 -4.06
N VAL A 113 0.18 -12.64 -4.36
CA VAL A 113 -0.20 -11.41 -5.06
C VAL A 113 -0.45 -10.32 -4.04
N ALA A 114 0.41 -9.28 -4.03
CA ALA A 114 0.37 -8.24 -3.01
C ALA A 114 1.08 -6.95 -3.46
N ALA A 115 0.79 -5.84 -2.78
CA ALA A 115 1.69 -4.71 -2.70
C ALA A 115 2.66 -4.94 -1.53
N PRO A 116 3.96 -5.18 -1.76
CA PRO A 116 4.89 -5.49 -0.67
C PRO A 116 4.95 -4.38 0.39
N PHE A 117 5.04 -4.79 1.65
CA PHE A 117 5.12 -3.92 2.82
C PHE A 117 3.97 -2.92 2.93
N SER A 118 2.82 -3.21 2.31
CA SER A 118 1.68 -2.29 2.26
C SER A 118 0.35 -3.02 2.47
N PRO A 119 -0.38 -2.73 3.58
CA PRO A 119 -1.71 -3.30 3.82
C PRO A 119 -2.84 -2.53 3.11
N VAL A 120 -2.50 -1.67 2.14
CA VAL A 120 -3.50 -0.87 1.43
C VAL A 120 -4.37 -1.76 0.54
N PRO A 121 -5.70 -1.76 0.71
CA PRO A 121 -6.62 -2.40 -0.22
C PRO A 121 -6.55 -1.74 -1.61
N GLY A 122 -6.66 -2.57 -2.63
CA GLY A 122 -6.66 -2.06 -4.00
C GLY A 122 -6.51 -3.19 -5.02
N PRO A 123 -6.49 -2.87 -6.31
CA PRO A 123 -6.48 -3.88 -7.36
C PRO A 123 -5.27 -4.81 -7.21
N ARG A 124 -5.55 -6.10 -7.38
CA ARG A 124 -4.55 -7.18 -7.39
C ARG A 124 -4.57 -7.94 -8.71
N LEU A 125 -5.71 -7.93 -9.36
CA LEU A 125 -5.90 -8.32 -10.75
C LEU A 125 -5.96 -7.02 -11.55
N LEU A 126 -4.82 -6.62 -12.11
CA LEU A 126 -4.69 -5.40 -12.92
C LEU A 126 -5.15 -5.74 -14.32
N VAL A 127 -6.12 -5.01 -14.86
CA VAL A 127 -6.72 -5.34 -16.16
C VAL A 127 -6.87 -4.07 -16.98
N ARG A 128 -6.25 -4.05 -18.15
CA ARG A 128 -6.40 -2.94 -19.09
C ARG A 128 -7.87 -2.72 -19.43
N PRO A 129 -8.40 -1.50 -19.26
CA PRO A 129 -9.78 -1.20 -19.68
C PRO A 129 -9.99 -1.45 -21.17
N GLY A 130 -11.13 -2.03 -21.52
CA GLY A 130 -11.48 -2.27 -22.93
C GLY A 130 -12.42 -3.45 -23.13
N PRO A 131 -12.79 -3.73 -24.39
CA PRO A 131 -13.78 -4.78 -24.72
C PRO A 131 -13.37 -6.19 -24.30
N CYS A 132 -12.05 -6.47 -24.22
CA CYS A 132 -11.51 -7.79 -23.84
C CYS A 132 -11.16 -7.89 -22.34
N ALA A 133 -11.50 -6.90 -21.51
CA ALA A 133 -11.11 -6.87 -20.09
C ALA A 133 -11.62 -8.10 -19.31
N GLY A 134 -12.81 -8.61 -19.63
CA GLY A 134 -13.36 -9.82 -19.01
C GLY A 134 -12.54 -11.07 -19.36
N GLU A 135 -12.16 -11.24 -20.62
CA GLU A 135 -11.36 -12.35 -21.10
C GLU A 135 -9.93 -12.30 -20.51
N ALA A 136 -9.32 -11.11 -20.49
CA ALA A 136 -8.00 -10.90 -19.91
C ALA A 136 -7.97 -11.21 -18.40
N ARG A 137 -9.02 -10.82 -17.68
CA ARG A 137 -9.17 -11.13 -16.25
C ARG A 137 -9.32 -12.64 -16.01
N ALA A 138 -10.16 -13.30 -16.79
CA ALA A 138 -10.32 -14.75 -16.69
C ALA A 138 -9.00 -15.49 -17.00
N ALA A 139 -8.28 -15.07 -18.04
CA ALA A 139 -6.98 -15.62 -18.39
C ALA A 139 -5.95 -15.40 -17.26
N LEU A 140 -5.95 -14.23 -16.62
CA LEU A 140 -5.05 -13.93 -15.49
C LEU A 140 -5.34 -14.85 -14.30
N ILE A 141 -6.61 -15.03 -13.92
CA ILE A 141 -6.99 -15.93 -12.82
C ILE A 141 -6.59 -17.37 -13.14
N ALA A 142 -6.87 -17.86 -14.34
CA ALA A 142 -6.48 -19.19 -14.76
C ALA A 142 -4.96 -19.40 -14.74
N ALA A 143 -4.20 -18.41 -15.19
CA ALA A 143 -2.74 -18.45 -15.15
C ALA A 143 -2.18 -18.41 -13.72
N LEU A 144 -2.81 -17.67 -12.78
CA LEU A 144 -2.46 -17.69 -11.37
C LEU A 144 -2.68 -19.06 -10.72
N ILE A 145 -3.81 -19.72 -11.02
CA ILE A 145 -4.10 -21.08 -10.55
C ILE A 145 -3.08 -22.07 -11.13
N SER A 146 -2.83 -22.00 -12.43
CA SER A 146 -1.84 -22.85 -13.09
C SER A 146 -0.42 -22.64 -12.53
N ALA A 147 -0.07 -21.40 -12.15
CA ALA A 147 1.22 -21.10 -11.55
C ALA A 147 1.43 -21.82 -10.22
N VAL A 148 0.43 -21.91 -9.34
CA VAL A 148 0.57 -22.64 -8.08
C VAL A 148 0.57 -24.16 -8.30
N GLU A 149 -0.28 -24.69 -9.19
CA GLU A 149 -0.36 -26.11 -9.50
C GLU A 149 0.94 -26.68 -10.06
N ASN A 150 1.64 -25.88 -10.90
CA ASN A 150 2.86 -26.31 -11.58
C ASN A 150 4.16 -25.94 -10.88
N SER A 151 4.12 -25.11 -9.82
CA SER A 151 5.34 -24.60 -9.16
C SER A 151 5.81 -25.45 -7.99
N GLY A 152 4.99 -26.36 -7.45
CA GLY A 152 5.26 -27.06 -6.20
C GLY A 152 5.23 -26.16 -4.95
N MET A 153 4.69 -24.94 -5.07
CA MET A 153 4.43 -24.05 -3.94
C MET A 153 3.24 -24.52 -3.12
N SER A 154 3.23 -24.21 -1.83
CA SER A 154 2.21 -24.68 -0.90
C SER A 154 0.80 -24.12 -1.19
N SER A 155 0.76 -22.88 -1.66
CA SER A 155 -0.49 -22.14 -1.84
C SER A 155 -0.27 -20.86 -2.65
N LEU A 156 -1.37 -20.25 -3.09
CA LEU A 156 -1.41 -18.90 -3.66
C LEU A 156 -2.31 -18.02 -2.79
N HIS A 157 -1.78 -16.88 -2.36
CA HIS A 157 -2.51 -15.89 -1.59
C HIS A 157 -2.68 -14.61 -2.39
N VAL A 158 -3.86 -13.98 -2.28
CA VAL A 158 -4.14 -12.64 -2.82
C VAL A 158 -4.58 -11.77 -1.65
N THR A 159 -3.74 -10.80 -1.24
CA THR A 159 -4.02 -10.01 -0.04
C THR A 159 -4.57 -8.63 -0.38
N PHE A 160 -5.54 -8.18 0.43
CA PHE A 160 -6.15 -6.85 0.36
C PHE A 160 -6.78 -6.52 -1.01
N ALA A 161 -7.29 -7.54 -1.70
CA ALA A 161 -8.06 -7.34 -2.93
C ALA A 161 -9.37 -6.59 -2.61
N PRO A 162 -9.86 -5.71 -3.51
CA PRO A 162 -11.17 -5.11 -3.38
C PRO A 162 -12.27 -6.16 -3.52
N ARG A 163 -13.46 -5.82 -3.04
CA ARG A 163 -14.56 -6.78 -2.89
C ARG A 163 -14.95 -7.48 -4.20
N ASP A 164 -15.04 -6.72 -5.27
CA ASP A 164 -15.37 -7.25 -6.60
C ASP A 164 -14.35 -8.29 -7.09
N GLN A 165 -13.04 -8.03 -6.86
CA GLN A 165 -11.99 -8.99 -7.20
C GLN A 165 -11.98 -10.19 -6.25
N ALA A 166 -12.29 -10.01 -4.97
CA ALA A 166 -12.41 -11.10 -4.01
C ALA A 166 -13.55 -12.04 -4.37
N GLU A 167 -14.72 -11.53 -4.76
CA GLU A 167 -15.87 -12.31 -5.23
C GLU A 167 -15.55 -13.10 -6.52
N LEU A 168 -14.80 -12.52 -7.44
CA LEU A 168 -14.32 -13.22 -8.64
C LEU A 168 -13.35 -14.36 -8.30
N LEU A 169 -12.41 -14.12 -7.39
CA LEU A 169 -11.47 -15.14 -6.94
C LEU A 169 -12.19 -16.27 -6.18
N GLU A 170 -13.16 -15.96 -5.33
CA GLU A 170 -13.99 -16.94 -4.65
C GLU A 170 -14.77 -17.81 -5.65
N SER A 171 -15.33 -17.19 -6.70
CA SER A 171 -15.99 -17.92 -7.80
C SER A 171 -15.04 -18.84 -8.57
N ALA A 172 -13.74 -18.54 -8.56
CA ALA A 172 -12.69 -19.37 -9.15
C ALA A 172 -12.10 -20.42 -8.17
N GLY A 173 -12.70 -20.57 -6.97
CA GLY A 173 -12.33 -21.61 -6.00
C GLY A 173 -11.36 -21.14 -4.90
N PHE A 174 -11.04 -19.85 -4.81
CA PHE A 174 -10.26 -19.31 -3.69
C PHE A 174 -11.11 -19.24 -2.41
N LEU A 175 -10.45 -19.41 -1.27
CA LEU A 175 -11.08 -19.26 0.03
C LEU A 175 -10.99 -17.81 0.50
N LEU A 176 -12.14 -17.21 0.81
CA LEU A 176 -12.20 -15.83 1.32
C LEU A 176 -11.80 -15.78 2.80
N ARG A 177 -10.85 -14.90 3.13
CA ARG A 177 -10.51 -14.54 4.50
C ARG A 177 -10.71 -13.04 4.70
N THR A 178 -11.48 -12.66 5.69
CA THR A 178 -11.77 -11.28 6.03
C THR A 178 -10.92 -10.78 7.21
N GLY A 179 -10.63 -9.49 7.23
CA GLY A 179 -9.97 -8.79 8.32
C GLY A 179 -10.53 -7.39 8.49
N LEU A 180 -10.12 -6.70 9.56
CA LEU A 180 -10.56 -5.33 9.84
C LEU A 180 -9.46 -4.34 9.50
N GLN A 181 -9.87 -3.24 8.84
CA GLN A 181 -9.08 -2.03 8.67
C GLN A 181 -9.90 -0.81 9.08
N TYR A 182 -9.21 0.25 9.47
CA TYR A 182 -9.84 1.47 9.92
C TYR A 182 -9.55 2.59 8.93
N HIS A 183 -10.61 3.09 8.31
CA HIS A 183 -10.54 4.21 7.39
C HIS A 183 -11.40 5.35 7.93
N TRP A 184 -10.90 6.57 7.83
CA TRP A 184 -11.72 7.74 7.99
C TRP A 184 -12.36 8.07 6.64
N ALA A 185 -13.67 8.30 6.62
CA ALA A 185 -14.43 8.67 5.44
C ALA A 185 -14.84 10.15 5.53
N ASN A 186 -14.60 10.91 4.46
CA ASN A 186 -15.08 12.27 4.35
C ASN A 186 -16.57 12.26 3.97
N ALA A 187 -17.42 12.63 4.93
CA ALA A 187 -18.87 12.75 4.72
C ALA A 187 -19.27 14.12 4.12
N GLY A 188 -18.38 14.76 3.36
CA GLY A 188 -18.61 16.08 2.78
C GLY A 188 -18.21 17.23 3.71
N TYR A 189 -17.28 16.99 4.63
CA TYR A 189 -16.77 18.04 5.52
C TYR A 189 -15.94 19.05 4.73
N GLU A 190 -16.18 20.32 4.98
CA GLU A 190 -15.45 21.47 4.41
C GLU A 190 -14.35 22.00 5.35
N SER A 191 -14.37 21.55 6.61
CA SER A 191 -13.38 21.91 7.62
C SER A 191 -13.24 20.84 8.70
N PHE A 192 -12.09 20.82 9.39
CA PHE A 192 -11.86 19.94 10.53
C PHE A 192 -12.86 20.20 11.67
N GLU A 193 -13.31 21.44 11.86
CA GLU A 193 -14.33 21.77 12.85
C GLU A 193 -15.71 21.20 12.50
N GLN A 194 -16.11 21.15 11.23
CA GLN A 194 -17.32 20.44 10.80
C GLN A 194 -17.21 18.93 11.09
N PHE A 195 -16.07 18.32 10.81
CA PHE A 195 -15.81 16.93 11.21
C PHE A 195 -15.94 16.75 12.72
N LEU A 196 -15.33 17.61 13.52
CA LEU A 196 -15.47 17.54 14.98
C LEU A 196 -16.93 17.71 15.43
N ALA A 197 -17.69 18.58 14.80
CA ALA A 197 -19.09 18.81 15.13
C ALA A 197 -19.96 17.56 14.91
N ALA A 198 -19.63 16.71 13.95
CA ALA A 198 -20.31 15.45 13.68
C ALA A 198 -20.04 14.37 14.74
N LEU A 199 -18.99 14.52 15.52
CA LEU A 199 -18.65 13.58 16.60
C LEU A 199 -19.47 13.86 17.88
N ASN A 200 -19.65 12.84 18.72
CA ASN A 200 -20.21 13.06 20.04
C ASN A 200 -19.29 13.95 20.89
N SER A 201 -19.89 14.61 21.91
CA SER A 201 -19.20 15.61 22.76
C SER A 201 -17.95 15.07 23.46
N ARG A 202 -17.95 13.80 23.85
CA ARG A 202 -16.80 13.15 24.52
C ARG A 202 -15.62 12.99 23.56
N LYS A 203 -15.84 12.46 22.35
CA LYS A 203 -14.80 12.31 21.31
C LYS A 203 -14.25 13.67 20.89
N ARG A 204 -15.13 14.63 20.59
CA ARG A 204 -14.74 15.99 20.20
C ARG A 204 -13.87 16.67 21.27
N LYS A 205 -14.24 16.57 22.55
CA LYS A 205 -13.45 17.12 23.66
C LYS A 205 -12.10 16.44 23.80
N ALA A 206 -12.04 15.11 23.59
CA ALA A 206 -10.78 14.35 23.65
C ALA A 206 -9.82 14.77 22.52
N ILE A 207 -10.30 14.87 21.28
CA ILE A 207 -9.49 15.29 20.14
C ILE A 207 -8.94 16.71 20.34
N ARG A 208 -9.79 17.65 20.75
CA ARG A 208 -9.34 19.04 21.03
C ARG A 208 -8.26 19.09 22.12
N LYS A 209 -8.41 18.27 23.18
CA LYS A 209 -7.40 18.17 24.26
C LYS A 209 -6.08 17.57 23.75
N GLU A 210 -6.13 16.53 22.91
CA GLU A 210 -4.94 15.91 22.31
C GLU A 210 -4.22 16.88 21.39
N ARG A 211 -4.93 17.61 20.51
CA ARG A 211 -4.36 18.63 19.62
C ARG A 211 -3.74 19.80 20.40
N ALA A 212 -4.44 20.29 21.43
CA ALA A 212 -3.90 21.36 22.30
C ALA A 212 -2.62 20.91 23.03
N ALA A 213 -2.56 19.66 23.49
CA ALA A 213 -1.36 19.13 24.14
C ALA A 213 -0.18 18.95 23.17
N ALA A 214 -0.43 18.52 21.92
CA ALA A 214 0.60 18.46 20.88
C ALA A 214 1.09 19.85 20.49
N ALA A 215 0.20 20.83 20.36
CA ALA A 215 0.55 22.22 20.05
C ALA A 215 1.39 22.92 21.15
N ALA A 216 1.20 22.50 22.42
CA ALA A 216 1.95 23.06 23.54
C ALA A 216 3.48 22.81 23.49
N TYR A 217 3.95 21.89 22.65
CA TYR A 217 5.38 21.69 22.40
C TYR A 217 6.01 22.79 21.54
N GLY A 218 5.21 23.66 20.90
CA GLY A 218 5.70 24.75 20.07
C GLY A 218 6.37 24.26 18.77
N LEU A 219 6.06 23.05 18.33
CA LEU A 219 6.60 22.50 17.09
C LEU A 219 5.85 23.08 15.88
N GLU A 220 6.60 23.41 14.84
CA GLU A 220 6.05 23.73 13.52
C GLU A 220 5.64 22.43 12.82
N LEU A 221 4.35 22.30 12.50
CA LEU A 221 3.79 21.15 11.80
C LEU A 221 3.44 21.56 10.38
N ARG A 222 3.97 20.81 9.39
CA ARG A 222 3.68 21.08 7.98
C ARG A 222 3.57 19.79 7.17
N ALA A 223 2.56 19.74 6.29
CA ALA A 223 2.50 18.77 5.20
C ALA A 223 3.30 19.30 4.00
N TRP A 224 4.27 18.51 3.55
CA TRP A 224 5.08 18.82 2.39
C TRP A 224 4.66 17.93 1.23
N GLU A 225 4.36 18.52 0.10
CA GLU A 225 4.16 17.78 -1.15
C GLU A 225 5.52 17.28 -1.68
N GLY A 226 5.52 16.15 -2.38
CA GLY A 226 6.78 15.54 -2.82
C GLY A 226 7.65 16.44 -3.70
N ALA A 227 7.04 17.36 -4.45
CA ALA A 227 7.77 18.35 -5.26
C ALA A 227 8.56 19.38 -4.43
N GLU A 228 8.17 19.62 -3.18
CA GLU A 228 8.82 20.55 -2.25
C GLU A 228 9.90 19.89 -1.40
N LEU A 229 9.94 18.54 -1.38
CA LEU A 229 10.83 17.79 -0.51
C LEU A 229 12.27 17.82 -1.00
N THR A 230 13.17 18.16 -0.08
CA THR A 230 14.61 18.11 -0.26
C THR A 230 15.21 16.84 0.31
N SER A 231 16.48 16.56 -0.03
CA SER A 231 17.22 15.42 0.54
C SER A 231 17.29 15.47 2.08
N ALA A 232 17.41 16.67 2.66
CA ALA A 232 17.48 16.85 4.11
C ALA A 232 16.21 16.38 4.85
N GLN A 233 15.04 16.63 4.27
CA GLN A 233 13.78 16.15 4.84
C GLN A 233 13.62 14.63 4.70
N TRP A 234 14.07 14.07 3.60
CA TRP A 234 14.12 12.61 3.41
C TRP A 234 15.10 11.93 4.36
N ASP A 235 16.26 12.54 4.60
CA ASP A 235 17.26 12.01 5.55
C ASP A 235 16.73 12.03 6.98
N ALA A 236 16.09 13.14 7.38
CA ALA A 236 15.43 13.24 8.68
C ALA A 236 14.33 12.18 8.83
N PHE A 237 13.44 12.06 7.85
CA PHE A 237 12.38 11.05 7.88
C PHE A 237 12.94 9.62 7.93
N PHE A 238 13.98 9.33 7.17
CA PHE A 238 14.62 8.02 7.20
C PHE A 238 15.22 7.69 8.57
N ALA A 239 15.85 8.67 9.24
CA ALA A 239 16.33 8.48 10.61
C ALA A 239 15.17 8.13 11.58
N PHE A 240 14.03 8.81 11.48
CA PHE A 240 12.83 8.50 12.28
C PHE A 240 12.27 7.11 12.00
N TYR A 241 12.21 6.73 10.72
CA TYR A 241 11.76 5.41 10.29
C TYR A 241 12.63 4.29 10.84
N MET A 242 13.95 4.46 10.77
CA MET A 242 14.91 3.47 11.27
C MET A 242 14.85 3.32 12.79
N ASP A 243 14.79 4.45 13.53
CA ASP A 243 14.70 4.42 14.99
C ASP A 243 13.41 3.77 15.48
N THR A 244 12.27 4.19 14.94
CA THR A 244 10.96 3.63 15.33
C THR A 244 10.83 2.16 14.93
N GLY A 245 11.30 1.79 13.76
CA GLY A 245 11.31 0.41 13.27
C GLY A 245 12.20 -0.49 14.13
N GLY A 246 13.40 -0.02 14.46
CA GLY A 246 14.34 -0.73 15.34
C GLY A 246 13.78 -0.99 16.74
N ARG A 247 13.09 -0.02 17.32
CA ARG A 247 12.45 -0.16 18.65
C ARG A 247 11.25 -1.11 18.67
N LYS A 248 10.46 -1.17 17.57
CA LYS A 248 9.18 -1.91 17.55
C LYS A 248 9.27 -3.29 16.90
N TRP A 249 10.01 -3.40 15.80
CA TRP A 249 9.93 -4.54 14.88
C TRP A 249 11.28 -5.23 14.62
N GLY A 250 12.35 -4.72 15.24
CA GLY A 250 13.71 -5.19 15.07
C GLY A 250 14.39 -4.61 13.84
N ARG A 251 14.05 -5.05 12.62
CA ARG A 251 14.66 -4.54 11.39
C ARG A 251 13.59 -3.95 10.45
N PRO A 252 13.70 -2.66 10.09
CA PRO A 252 12.85 -2.04 9.08
C PRO A 252 13.00 -2.71 7.70
N TYR A 253 11.90 -2.79 6.93
CA TYR A 253 11.87 -3.45 5.62
C TYR A 253 12.46 -2.59 4.49
N LEU A 254 12.27 -1.28 4.57
CA LEU A 254 12.63 -0.32 3.54
C LEU A 254 13.97 0.34 3.87
N ASN A 255 14.75 0.64 2.85
CA ASN A 255 16.05 1.29 3.00
C ASN A 255 16.05 2.72 2.44
N ARG A 256 17.16 3.45 2.62
CA ARG A 256 17.26 4.86 2.17
C ARG A 256 17.09 5.02 0.66
N GLU A 257 17.57 4.04 -0.11
CA GLU A 257 17.46 4.02 -1.57
C GLU A 257 16.01 3.96 -2.04
N PHE A 258 15.17 3.15 -1.37
CA PHE A 258 13.74 3.09 -1.67
C PHE A 258 13.08 4.47 -1.52
N PHE A 259 13.37 5.19 -0.41
CA PHE A 259 12.79 6.51 -0.19
C PHE A 259 13.27 7.55 -1.21
N ALA A 260 14.54 7.47 -1.64
CA ALA A 260 15.05 8.32 -2.71
C ALA A 260 14.29 8.08 -4.02
N ARG A 261 14.13 6.81 -4.41
CA ARG A 261 13.46 6.42 -5.65
C ARG A 261 11.99 6.84 -5.70
N ILE A 262 11.23 6.59 -4.65
CA ILE A 262 9.82 7.05 -4.61
C ILE A 262 9.74 8.57 -4.60
N GLY A 263 10.68 9.27 -3.98
CA GLY A 263 10.78 10.73 -3.97
C GLY A 263 10.97 11.33 -5.38
N GLU A 264 11.56 10.56 -6.30
CA GLU A 264 11.73 10.93 -7.70
C GLU A 264 10.53 10.46 -8.56
N SER A 265 10.22 9.17 -8.49
CA SER A 265 9.29 8.52 -9.43
C SER A 265 7.81 8.68 -9.05
N LEU A 266 7.50 8.90 -7.77
CA LEU A 266 6.14 9.11 -7.24
C LEU A 266 5.97 10.49 -6.59
N ARG A 267 6.79 11.46 -6.97
CA ARG A 267 6.82 12.82 -6.43
C ARG A 267 5.42 13.42 -6.23
N ASP A 268 4.54 13.32 -7.22
CA ASP A 268 3.19 13.90 -7.18
C ASP A 268 2.20 13.12 -6.29
N ARG A 269 2.63 11.96 -5.78
CA ARG A 269 1.83 11.09 -4.91
C ARG A 269 2.26 11.14 -3.44
N ILE A 270 3.35 11.84 -3.11
CA ILE A 270 3.91 11.87 -1.77
C ILE A 270 3.40 13.07 -0.99
N VAL A 271 3.01 12.82 0.26
CA VAL A 271 2.74 13.82 1.28
C VAL A 271 3.50 13.44 2.54
N LEU A 272 4.52 14.19 2.90
CA LEU A 272 5.32 13.99 4.10
C LEU A 272 4.96 15.05 5.14
N MET A 273 4.32 14.62 6.22
CA MET A 273 4.00 15.47 7.35
C MET A 273 5.16 15.46 8.32
N LEU A 274 5.75 16.62 8.57
CA LEU A 274 6.91 16.78 9.44
C LEU A 274 6.61 17.72 10.60
N ALA A 275 7.20 17.40 11.75
CA ALA A 275 7.28 18.28 12.92
C ALA A 275 8.69 18.80 13.06
N ARG A 276 8.86 20.12 13.18
CA ARG A 276 10.13 20.81 13.34
C ARG A 276 10.18 21.56 14.67
N GLY A 277 11.26 21.35 15.43
CA GLY A 277 11.63 22.14 16.60
C GLY A 277 12.77 23.12 16.28
N GLY A 278 13.31 23.79 17.31
CA GLY A 278 14.40 24.74 17.14
C GLY A 278 15.64 24.15 16.49
N ASP A 279 15.99 22.91 16.84
CA ASP A 279 17.19 22.21 16.39
C ASP A 279 17.01 21.37 15.11
N GLY A 280 15.81 21.35 14.53
CA GLY A 280 15.53 20.59 13.31
C GLY A 280 14.24 19.77 13.33
N TYR A 281 14.15 18.82 12.44
CA TYR A 281 13.00 17.90 12.38
C TYR A 281 13.07 16.86 13.49
N VAL A 282 11.94 16.62 14.17
CA VAL A 282 11.84 15.72 15.33
C VAL A 282 10.96 14.50 15.09
N ALA A 283 9.99 14.60 14.17
CA ALA A 283 9.07 13.53 13.83
C ALA A 283 8.54 13.66 12.41
N GLY A 284 8.05 12.55 11.85
CA GLY A 284 7.45 12.56 10.52
C GLY A 284 6.48 11.41 10.26
N ALA A 285 5.50 11.67 9.38
CA ALA A 285 4.56 10.70 8.88
C ALA A 285 4.52 10.75 7.35
N LEU A 286 4.95 9.65 6.71
CA LEU A 286 4.89 9.49 5.27
C LEU A 286 3.51 8.99 4.87
N ASN A 287 2.92 9.68 3.90
CA ASN A 287 1.69 9.29 3.24
C ASN A 287 1.92 9.25 1.73
N LEU A 288 1.16 8.41 1.06
CA LEU A 288 0.96 8.48 -0.38
C LEU A 288 -0.49 8.89 -0.65
N LYS A 289 -0.76 9.44 -1.84
CA LYS A 289 -2.11 9.84 -2.24
C LYS A 289 -2.43 9.40 -3.67
N ASP A 290 -3.71 9.25 -3.95
CA ASP A 290 -4.26 9.23 -5.29
C ASP A 290 -5.38 10.29 -5.40
N GLY A 291 -6.23 10.19 -6.41
CA GLY A 291 -7.36 11.12 -6.58
C GLY A 291 -8.48 10.97 -5.54
N HIS A 292 -8.46 9.91 -4.74
CA HIS A 292 -9.53 9.55 -3.81
C HIS A 292 -9.11 9.51 -2.36
N ALA A 293 -7.87 9.09 -2.07
CA ALA A 293 -7.46 8.76 -0.72
C ALA A 293 -6.06 9.25 -0.36
N LEU A 294 -5.87 9.48 0.94
CA LEU A 294 -4.57 9.63 1.56
C LEU A 294 -4.24 8.35 2.34
N TYR A 295 -3.11 7.75 2.05
CA TYR A 295 -2.66 6.48 2.60
C TYR A 295 -1.53 6.69 3.60
N GLY A 296 -1.82 6.68 4.89
CA GLY A 296 -0.81 6.75 5.93
C GLY A 296 0.05 5.48 5.96
N ARG A 297 1.37 5.64 5.84
CA ARG A 297 2.28 4.50 5.72
C ARG A 297 3.25 4.34 6.87
N ASN A 298 4.18 5.24 7.00
CA ASN A 298 5.26 5.11 7.96
C ASN A 298 5.30 6.33 8.87
N TRP A 299 5.42 6.06 10.16
CA TRP A 299 5.61 7.06 11.21
C TRP A 299 6.94 6.83 11.90
N GLY A 300 7.58 7.90 12.29
CA GLY A 300 8.72 7.85 13.18
C GLY A 300 8.97 9.15 13.93
N CYS A 301 9.67 9.04 15.06
CA CYS A 301 10.11 10.15 15.88
C CYS A 301 11.37 9.75 16.65
N LEU A 302 12.24 10.71 16.96
CA LEU A 302 13.45 10.48 17.77
C LEU A 302 13.16 10.57 19.26
N GLU A 303 12.20 11.40 19.65
CA GLU A 303 11.79 11.65 21.03
C GLU A 303 10.32 11.40 21.24
N ASP A 304 9.92 11.14 22.50
CA ASP A 304 8.51 10.88 22.83
C ASP A 304 7.78 12.20 23.13
N TYR A 305 7.03 12.66 22.15
CA TYR A 305 6.09 13.78 22.25
C TYR A 305 4.67 13.24 22.39
N LYS A 306 4.11 13.35 23.58
CA LYS A 306 2.75 12.85 23.85
C LYS A 306 1.73 13.40 22.85
N PHE A 307 0.97 12.53 22.21
CA PHE A 307 -0.05 12.82 21.19
C PHE A 307 0.46 13.32 19.84
N LEU A 308 1.76 13.58 19.64
CA LEU A 308 2.29 14.03 18.35
C LEU A 308 2.05 12.98 17.23
N HIS A 309 2.13 11.68 17.58
CA HIS A 309 1.74 10.61 16.64
C HIS A 309 0.29 10.77 16.16
N PHE A 310 -0.65 11.07 17.05
CA PHE A 310 -2.05 11.28 16.66
C PHE A 310 -2.23 12.55 15.87
N GLU A 311 -1.53 13.60 16.21
CA GLU A 311 -1.57 14.86 15.47
C GLU A 311 -1.13 14.66 14.02
N LEU A 312 0.06 14.08 13.78
CA LEU A 312 0.59 13.93 12.41
C LEU A 312 -0.10 12.81 11.62
N CYS A 313 -0.36 11.64 12.23
CA CYS A 313 -0.87 10.49 11.49
C CYS A 313 -2.38 10.48 11.30
N TYR A 314 -3.15 11.27 12.10
CA TYR A 314 -4.61 11.28 12.02
C TYR A 314 -5.15 12.69 11.81
N TYR A 315 -4.86 13.65 12.67
CA TYR A 315 -5.53 14.94 12.63
C TYR A 315 -5.05 15.79 11.44
N GLN A 316 -3.74 15.86 11.21
CA GLN A 316 -3.20 16.51 10.02
C GLN A 316 -3.56 15.77 8.73
N ALA A 317 -3.64 14.43 8.77
CA ALA A 317 -4.04 13.63 7.62
C ALA A 317 -5.51 13.86 7.24
N ILE A 318 -6.40 13.93 8.24
CA ILE A 318 -7.82 14.26 8.04
C ILE A 318 -7.98 15.70 7.53
N ASP A 319 -7.29 16.64 8.14
CA ASP A 319 -7.32 18.05 7.74
C ASP A 319 -6.82 18.24 6.30
N TYR A 320 -5.71 17.57 5.96
CA TYR A 320 -5.20 17.50 4.59
C TYR A 320 -6.25 16.93 3.62
N ALA A 321 -6.87 15.80 3.98
CA ALA A 321 -7.86 15.16 3.12
C ALA A 321 -9.08 16.04 2.89
N ILE A 322 -9.58 16.73 3.92
CA ILE A 322 -10.68 17.69 3.81
C ILE A 322 -10.29 18.84 2.87
N THR A 323 -9.13 19.46 3.10
CA THR A 323 -8.64 20.61 2.32
C THR A 323 -8.46 20.28 0.84
N HIS A 324 -8.07 19.02 0.52
CA HIS A 324 -7.83 18.58 -0.85
C HIS A 324 -9.01 17.81 -1.48
N GLY A 325 -10.16 17.76 -0.78
CA GLY A 325 -11.35 17.08 -1.29
C GLY A 325 -11.22 15.57 -1.43
N LEU A 326 -10.31 14.93 -0.67
CA LEU A 326 -10.15 13.49 -0.68
C LEU A 326 -11.29 12.80 0.07
N ALA A 327 -11.74 11.67 -0.46
CA ALA A 327 -12.88 10.94 0.10
C ALA A 327 -12.53 10.14 1.37
N ARG A 328 -11.26 9.78 1.58
CA ARG A 328 -10.86 8.97 2.75
C ARG A 328 -9.41 9.14 3.16
N VAL A 329 -9.14 8.76 4.42
CA VAL A 329 -7.80 8.55 4.97
C VAL A 329 -7.68 7.10 5.42
N GLU A 330 -6.68 6.38 4.91
CA GLU A 330 -6.37 5.02 5.30
C GLU A 330 -5.19 5.03 6.28
N ALA A 331 -5.46 4.73 7.54
CA ALA A 331 -4.49 4.83 8.61
C ALA A 331 -3.79 3.50 8.95
N GLY A 332 -3.81 2.51 8.01
CA GLY A 332 -3.19 1.19 8.17
C GLY A 332 -4.06 0.15 8.91
N ALA A 333 -3.59 -1.11 8.93
CA ALA A 333 -4.38 -2.28 9.33
C ALA A 333 -4.52 -2.51 10.84
N GLN A 334 -3.78 -1.81 11.71
CA GLN A 334 -3.75 -2.10 13.16
C GLN A 334 -4.18 -0.90 13.99
N GLY A 335 -4.76 -1.17 15.18
CA GLY A 335 -5.00 -0.19 16.24
C GLY A 335 -6.45 0.23 16.42
N GLU A 336 -7.15 -0.40 17.37
CA GLU A 336 -8.54 -0.05 17.76
C GLU A 336 -8.69 1.39 18.26
N HIS A 337 -7.59 2.01 18.74
CA HIS A 337 -7.58 3.41 19.15
C HIS A 337 -8.00 4.40 18.04
N LYS A 338 -7.98 3.95 16.77
CA LYS A 338 -8.44 4.73 15.61
C LYS A 338 -9.94 5.02 15.65
N ILE A 339 -10.76 4.05 16.11
CA ILE A 339 -12.22 4.19 16.24
C ILE A 339 -12.60 5.37 17.16
N GLN A 340 -11.75 5.70 18.11
CA GLN A 340 -12.02 6.80 19.05
C GLN A 340 -11.79 8.18 18.40
N ARG A 341 -11.14 8.23 17.24
CA ARG A 341 -10.71 9.47 16.57
C ARG A 341 -11.47 9.78 15.25
N GLY A 342 -12.53 9.05 14.99
CA GLY A 342 -13.41 9.30 13.84
C GLY A 342 -13.86 8.06 13.09
#